data_805bd860726cfb393bf9c2392e5e5dc6
#
_entry.id   805bd860726cfb393bf9c2392e5e5dc6
#
_cell.length_a   1.000
_cell.length_b   1.000
_cell.length_c   1.000
_cell.angle_alpha   90.00
_cell.angle_beta   90.00
_cell.angle_gamma   90.00
#
_symmetry.space_group_name_H-M   'P 1'
#
loop_
_entity.id
_entity.type
_entity.pdbx_description
1 polymer ?
#
loop_
_entity_poly.entity_id
_entity_poly.type
_entity_poly.pdbx_seq_one_letter_code
_entity_poly.pdbx_strand_id
1 'polypeptide(L)'
;MSVAFDQRDGFIWMNGDMMPWADSKIHVLTHGLHYGSCVFEGARAYNGRIFKLEEHTERLFYSARELGFELPFSADAINAACRETLDKNGLVDGYLRPVAWRGSEMMGVSAQQNRINVAVAAWEWPSYFNPEERLRGIRLDMAKYRRPSPETAPCHAKAAGLYMICTLSTHDAEAKGYADAMMLD
;
A
#
# COMPACT_ATOMS: atom_id res chain seq x y z
N MET A 1 -21.00 9.79 7.71
CA MET A 1 -20.39 8.55 7.13
C MET A 1 -19.27 9.00 6.20
N SER A 2 -18.07 8.41 6.29
CA SER A 2 -16.99 8.72 5.36
C SER A 2 -17.36 8.21 3.95
N VAL A 3 -17.03 8.98 2.92
CA VAL A 3 -17.19 8.54 1.52
C VAL A 3 -16.37 7.27 1.29
N ALA A 4 -16.96 6.26 0.64
CA ALA A 4 -16.26 5.02 0.30
C ALA A 4 -15.04 5.32 -0.60
N PHE A 5 -13.96 4.55 -0.45
CA PHE A 5 -12.71 4.84 -1.16
C PHE A 5 -12.85 4.82 -2.69
N ASP A 6 -13.70 3.95 -3.22
CA ASP A 6 -13.99 3.83 -4.66
C ASP A 6 -14.91 4.93 -5.21
N GLN A 7 -15.51 5.73 -4.32
CA GLN A 7 -16.45 6.82 -4.66
C GLN A 7 -15.90 8.22 -4.38
N ARG A 8 -14.58 8.31 -4.16
CA ARG A 8 -13.92 9.60 -3.97
C ARG A 8 -13.72 10.32 -5.30
N ASP A 9 -13.71 11.63 -5.22
CA ASP A 9 -13.28 12.48 -6.33
C ASP A 9 -11.77 12.66 -6.33
N GLY A 10 -11.22 13.09 -7.46
CA GLY A 10 -9.82 13.39 -7.64
C GLY A 10 -9.15 12.51 -8.69
N PHE A 11 -7.84 12.32 -8.53
CA PHE A 11 -7.00 11.67 -9.53
C PHE A 11 -6.09 10.62 -8.88
N ILE A 12 -5.82 9.56 -9.64
CA ILE A 12 -4.80 8.54 -9.35
C ILE A 12 -3.83 8.52 -10.52
N TRP A 13 -2.54 8.60 -10.26
CA TRP A 13 -1.55 8.33 -11.28
C TRP A 13 -1.50 6.81 -11.54
N MET A 14 -1.62 6.38 -12.78
CA MET A 14 -1.62 4.96 -13.15
C MET A 14 -0.90 4.73 -14.46
N ASN A 15 0.17 3.95 -14.44
CA ASN A 15 0.96 3.54 -15.60
C ASN A 15 1.47 4.69 -16.50
N GLY A 16 1.72 5.85 -15.94
CA GLY A 16 2.23 7.02 -16.65
C GLY A 16 1.24 8.16 -16.79
N ASP A 17 -0.05 7.92 -16.53
CA ASP A 17 -1.13 8.90 -16.76
C ASP A 17 -1.87 9.23 -15.45
N MET A 18 -2.32 10.49 -15.36
CA MET A 18 -3.29 10.90 -14.34
C MET A 18 -4.71 10.52 -14.77
N MET A 19 -5.31 9.58 -14.08
CA MET A 19 -6.67 9.10 -14.35
C MET A 19 -7.66 9.66 -13.32
N PRO A 20 -8.93 9.91 -13.71
CA PRO A 20 -9.98 10.16 -12.74
C PRO A 20 -10.07 9.00 -11.73
N TRP A 21 -10.32 9.34 -10.46
CA TRP A 21 -10.36 8.35 -9.37
C TRP A 21 -11.32 7.19 -9.67
N ALA A 22 -12.52 7.50 -10.15
CA ALA A 22 -13.56 6.52 -10.45
C ALA A 22 -13.21 5.55 -11.61
N ASP A 23 -12.25 5.92 -12.47
CA ASP A 23 -11.83 5.14 -13.64
C ASP A 23 -10.62 4.25 -13.34
N SER A 24 -9.98 4.42 -12.17
CA SER A 24 -8.81 3.62 -11.75
C SER A 24 -9.23 2.21 -11.33
N LYS A 25 -9.59 1.37 -12.30
CA LYS A 25 -10.11 0.02 -12.13
C LYS A 25 -9.14 -1.03 -12.68
N ILE A 26 -9.18 -2.22 -12.11
CA ILE A 26 -8.40 -3.37 -12.58
C ILE A 26 -9.34 -4.53 -12.93
N HIS A 27 -8.88 -5.42 -13.82
CA HIS A 27 -9.64 -6.61 -14.17
C HIS A 27 -9.69 -7.61 -13.01
N VAL A 28 -10.82 -8.29 -12.82
CA VAL A 28 -11.01 -9.28 -11.73
C VAL A 28 -10.01 -10.44 -11.79
N LEU A 29 -9.49 -10.79 -12.97
CA LEU A 29 -8.44 -11.80 -13.15
C LEU A 29 -7.01 -11.27 -13.02
N THR A 30 -6.83 -10.10 -12.40
CA THR A 30 -5.50 -9.58 -12.09
C THR A 30 -4.75 -10.54 -11.17
N HIS A 31 -3.57 -11.00 -11.61
CA HIS A 31 -2.75 -11.99 -10.88
C HIS A 31 -2.44 -11.55 -9.45
N GLY A 32 -2.20 -10.26 -9.25
CA GLY A 32 -1.98 -9.69 -7.91
C GLY A 32 -3.12 -9.95 -6.92
N LEU A 33 -4.38 -10.02 -7.40
CA LEU A 33 -5.55 -10.35 -6.56
C LEU A 33 -5.61 -11.82 -6.15
N HIS A 34 -5.15 -12.73 -7.01
CA HIS A 34 -5.29 -14.18 -6.80
C HIS A 34 -4.08 -14.80 -6.11
N TYR A 35 -2.87 -14.29 -6.39
CA TYR A 35 -1.61 -14.88 -5.95
C TYR A 35 -0.76 -13.94 -5.10
N GLY A 36 -1.30 -12.77 -4.73
CA GLY A 36 -0.60 -11.84 -3.86
C GLY A 36 0.66 -11.18 -4.47
N SER A 37 0.85 -11.28 -5.81
CA SER A 37 1.99 -10.66 -6.51
C SER A 37 1.79 -9.14 -6.67
N CYS A 38 1.79 -8.47 -5.54
CA CYS A 38 1.57 -7.05 -5.38
C CYS A 38 2.42 -6.53 -4.22
N VAL A 39 3.09 -5.40 -4.43
CA VAL A 39 3.85 -4.67 -3.41
C VAL A 39 3.31 -3.26 -3.29
N PHE A 40 3.43 -2.66 -2.13
CA PHE A 40 2.94 -1.30 -1.93
C PHE A 40 3.74 -0.53 -0.90
N GLU A 41 3.60 0.79 -0.93
CA GLU A 41 4.15 1.68 0.06
C GLU A 41 3.08 2.53 0.73
N GLY A 42 3.46 3.16 1.81
CA GLY A 42 2.65 4.12 2.51
C GLY A 42 3.51 5.24 3.05
N ALA A 43 3.36 6.43 2.50
CA ALA A 43 4.07 7.62 2.95
C ALA A 43 3.08 8.68 3.44
N ARG A 44 3.53 9.53 4.35
CA ARG A 44 2.77 10.70 4.81
C ARG A 44 3.33 11.96 4.18
N ALA A 45 2.44 12.87 3.79
CA ALA A 45 2.81 14.24 3.46
C ALA A 45 2.42 15.17 4.61
N TYR A 46 3.27 16.14 4.89
CA TYR A 46 3.09 17.19 5.88
C TYR A 46 3.53 18.52 5.29
N ASN A 47 2.68 19.54 5.31
CA ASN A 47 2.95 20.85 4.74
C ASN A 47 3.45 20.77 3.28
N GLY A 48 2.83 19.94 2.45
CA GLY A 48 3.18 19.72 1.05
C GLY A 48 4.47 18.93 0.80
N ARG A 49 5.09 18.38 1.85
CA ARG A 49 6.31 17.57 1.73
C ARG A 49 6.05 16.12 2.09
N ILE A 50 6.38 15.22 1.19
CA ILE A 50 6.29 13.78 1.42
C ILE A 50 7.48 13.36 2.28
N PHE A 51 7.20 12.81 3.46
CA PHE A 51 8.24 12.38 4.40
C PHE A 51 8.92 11.12 3.87
N LYS A 52 10.24 11.15 3.77
CA LYS A 52 11.09 10.01 3.39
C LYS A 52 10.69 9.37 2.04
N LEU A 53 10.34 10.20 1.05
CA LEU A 53 9.84 9.72 -0.25
C LEU A 53 10.84 8.78 -0.94
N GLU A 54 12.08 9.18 -0.99
CA GLU A 54 13.15 8.44 -1.66
C GLU A 54 13.34 7.05 -1.02
N GLU A 55 13.39 6.97 0.30
CA GLU A 55 13.54 5.71 1.05
C GLU A 55 12.31 4.81 0.90
N HIS A 56 11.10 5.39 0.83
CA HIS A 56 9.88 4.63 0.51
C HIS A 56 9.93 4.06 -0.91
N THR A 57 10.41 4.84 -1.87
CA THR A 57 10.55 4.38 -3.26
C THR A 57 11.61 3.28 -3.36
N GLU A 58 12.77 3.43 -2.72
CA GLU A 58 13.79 2.38 -2.65
C GLU A 58 13.22 1.07 -2.10
N ARG A 59 12.41 1.13 -1.04
CA ARG A 59 11.77 -0.05 -0.45
C ARG A 59 10.69 -0.64 -1.38
N LEU A 60 9.97 0.15 -2.15
CA LEU A 60 9.05 -0.35 -3.18
C LEU A 60 9.80 -1.18 -4.22
N PHE A 61 10.92 -0.68 -4.73
CA PHE A 61 11.78 -1.39 -5.68
C PHE A 61 12.38 -2.66 -5.07
N TYR A 62 12.86 -2.58 -3.83
CA TYR A 62 13.35 -3.75 -3.11
C TYR A 62 12.26 -4.82 -3.00
N SER A 63 11.07 -4.44 -2.55
CA SER A 63 9.94 -5.36 -2.39
C SER A 63 9.49 -5.99 -3.70
N ALA A 64 9.55 -5.26 -4.82
CA ALA A 64 9.25 -5.79 -6.15
C ALA A 64 10.25 -6.87 -6.57
N ARG A 65 11.56 -6.62 -6.37
CA ARG A 65 12.61 -7.61 -6.64
C ARG A 65 12.48 -8.87 -5.80
N GLU A 66 12.12 -8.75 -4.51
CA GLU A 66 11.85 -9.89 -3.63
C GLU A 66 10.67 -10.76 -4.14
N LEU A 67 9.70 -10.15 -4.84
CA LEU A 67 8.61 -10.86 -5.50
C LEU A 67 8.90 -11.25 -6.98
N GLY A 68 10.16 -11.12 -7.39
CA GLY A 68 10.62 -11.57 -8.70
C GLY A 68 10.09 -10.74 -9.87
N PHE A 69 9.88 -9.41 -9.70
CA PHE A 69 9.57 -8.51 -10.80
C PHE A 69 10.22 -7.14 -10.64
N GLU A 70 10.39 -6.47 -11.76
CA GLU A 70 10.93 -5.12 -11.82
C GLU A 70 9.83 -4.11 -12.19
N LEU A 71 9.96 -2.90 -11.66
CA LEU A 71 9.06 -1.80 -11.96
C LEU A 71 9.40 -1.23 -13.36
N PRO A 72 8.40 -0.93 -14.20
CA PRO A 72 8.63 -0.39 -15.55
C PRO A 72 8.94 1.11 -15.58
N PHE A 73 9.15 1.73 -14.43
CA PHE A 73 9.47 3.15 -14.25
C PHE A 73 10.74 3.30 -13.42
N SER A 74 11.48 4.39 -13.59
CA SER A 74 12.60 4.72 -12.73
C SER A 74 12.13 5.20 -11.34
N ALA A 75 13.03 5.19 -10.35
CA ALA A 75 12.76 5.72 -9.03
C ALA A 75 12.37 7.21 -9.08
N ASP A 76 13.05 7.99 -9.91
CA ASP A 76 12.73 9.41 -10.10
C ASP A 76 11.34 9.62 -10.70
N ALA A 77 10.92 8.77 -11.64
CA ALA A 77 9.59 8.83 -12.23
C ALA A 77 8.50 8.50 -11.18
N ILE A 78 8.73 7.52 -10.31
CA ILE A 78 7.80 7.21 -9.20
C ILE A 78 7.76 8.35 -8.18
N ASN A 79 8.92 8.95 -7.84
CA ASN A 79 8.98 10.11 -6.96
C ASN A 79 8.23 11.31 -7.55
N ALA A 80 8.39 11.55 -8.86
CA ALA A 80 7.65 12.61 -9.57
C ALA A 80 6.13 12.32 -9.55
N ALA A 81 5.73 11.09 -9.85
CA ALA A 81 4.32 10.66 -9.81
C ALA A 81 3.70 10.86 -8.41
N CYS A 82 4.44 10.57 -7.33
CA CYS A 82 3.99 10.82 -5.97
C CYS A 82 3.72 12.31 -5.70
N ARG A 83 4.64 13.18 -6.11
CA ARG A 83 4.49 14.64 -5.95
C ARG A 83 3.31 15.15 -6.80
N GLU A 84 3.26 14.76 -8.07
CA GLU A 84 2.18 15.15 -8.98
C GLU A 84 0.81 14.72 -8.47
N THR A 85 0.69 13.48 -7.94
CA THR A 85 -0.56 12.97 -7.37
C THR A 85 -1.00 13.78 -6.15
N LEU A 86 -0.06 14.15 -5.28
CA LEU A 86 -0.35 15.01 -4.12
C LEU A 86 -0.86 16.37 -4.57
N ASP A 87 -0.14 17.02 -5.48
CA ASP A 87 -0.46 18.35 -6.01
C ASP A 87 -1.78 18.38 -6.78
N LYS A 88 -2.01 17.38 -7.65
CA LYS A 88 -3.22 17.28 -8.48
C LYS A 88 -4.50 17.11 -7.64
N ASN A 89 -4.37 16.49 -6.47
CA ASN A 89 -5.48 16.36 -5.52
C ASN A 89 -5.56 17.53 -4.50
N GLY A 90 -4.70 18.54 -4.62
CA GLY A 90 -4.71 19.73 -3.76
C GLY A 90 -4.37 19.43 -2.30
N LEU A 91 -3.62 18.36 -2.04
CA LEU A 91 -3.31 17.90 -0.68
C LEU A 91 -2.07 18.57 -0.13
N VAL A 92 -2.20 19.21 1.01
CA VAL A 92 -1.08 19.76 1.81
C VAL A 92 -0.62 18.73 2.84
N ASP A 93 -1.58 18.09 3.51
CA ASP A 93 -1.37 16.97 4.41
C ASP A 93 -2.13 15.75 3.87
N GLY A 94 -1.50 14.60 3.85
CA GLY A 94 -2.14 13.43 3.29
C GLY A 94 -1.35 12.13 3.45
N TYR A 95 -1.92 11.09 2.90
CA TYR A 95 -1.33 9.78 2.80
C TYR A 95 -1.18 9.38 1.33
N LEU A 96 -0.04 8.85 0.97
CA LEU A 96 0.25 8.34 -0.37
C LEU A 96 0.36 6.82 -0.34
N ARG A 97 -0.17 6.19 -1.38
CA ARG A 97 -0.16 4.74 -1.58
C ARG A 97 0.39 4.41 -2.98
N PRO A 98 1.71 4.38 -3.16
CA PRO A 98 2.30 3.71 -4.30
C PRO A 98 2.03 2.21 -4.23
N VAL A 99 1.66 1.60 -5.35
CA VAL A 99 1.38 0.16 -5.46
C VAL A 99 1.83 -0.35 -6.81
N ALA A 100 2.39 -1.56 -6.85
CA ALA A 100 2.78 -2.24 -8.09
C ALA A 100 2.36 -3.70 -8.05
N TRP A 101 1.84 -4.21 -9.19
CA TRP A 101 1.28 -5.56 -9.24
C TRP A 101 1.40 -6.19 -10.63
N ARG A 102 1.40 -7.53 -10.67
CA ARG A 102 1.26 -8.28 -11.92
C ARG A 102 -0.16 -8.19 -12.46
N GLY A 103 -0.30 -7.90 -13.74
CA GLY A 103 -1.56 -7.73 -14.46
C GLY A 103 -2.36 -9.02 -14.68
N SER A 104 -3.18 -9.04 -15.72
CA SER A 104 -4.18 -10.08 -16.00
C SER A 104 -3.93 -10.86 -17.30
N GLU A 105 -2.74 -10.76 -17.85
CA GLU A 105 -2.41 -11.39 -19.14
C GLU A 105 -2.35 -12.93 -19.02
N MET A 106 -1.89 -13.43 -17.86
CA MET A 106 -1.81 -14.86 -17.55
C MET A 106 -2.31 -15.14 -16.14
N MET A 107 -2.99 -16.29 -15.96
CA MET A 107 -3.57 -16.71 -14.67
C MET A 107 -2.90 -17.93 -14.03
N GLY A 108 -1.87 -18.50 -14.61
CA GLY A 108 -1.09 -19.55 -13.94
C GLY A 108 -0.26 -19.00 -12.78
N VAL A 109 0.20 -19.87 -11.87
CA VAL A 109 1.12 -19.49 -10.79
C VAL A 109 2.38 -18.83 -11.36
N SER A 110 2.89 -19.35 -12.48
CA SER A 110 3.94 -18.69 -13.26
C SER A 110 3.35 -17.57 -14.10
N ALA A 111 3.66 -16.33 -13.76
CA ALA A 111 3.16 -15.12 -14.41
C ALA A 111 4.30 -14.24 -14.92
N GLN A 112 5.34 -14.86 -15.49
CA GLN A 112 6.56 -14.18 -15.93
C GLN A 112 6.31 -13.15 -17.03
N GLN A 113 5.30 -13.35 -17.87
CA GLN A 113 4.98 -12.46 -18.99
C GLN A 113 3.88 -11.45 -18.66
N ASN A 114 3.37 -11.42 -17.43
CA ASN A 114 2.38 -10.44 -17.05
C ASN A 114 3.00 -9.04 -16.99
N ARG A 115 2.29 -8.08 -17.54
CA ARG A 115 2.65 -6.66 -17.40
C ARG A 115 2.71 -6.30 -15.91
N ILE A 116 3.70 -5.53 -15.54
CA ILE A 116 3.75 -4.88 -14.22
C ILE A 116 3.04 -3.54 -14.33
N ASN A 117 2.03 -3.37 -13.52
CA ASN A 117 1.28 -2.13 -13.39
C ASN A 117 1.73 -1.38 -12.15
N VAL A 118 1.67 -0.05 -12.21
CA VAL A 118 2.00 0.83 -11.09
C VAL A 118 0.94 1.90 -10.96
N ALA A 119 0.50 2.16 -9.73
CA ALA A 119 -0.36 3.29 -9.44
C ALA A 119 0.10 4.03 -8.19
N VAL A 120 -0.24 5.32 -8.11
CA VAL A 120 -0.05 6.15 -6.94
C VAL A 120 -1.37 6.84 -6.63
N ALA A 121 -1.96 6.53 -5.49
CA ALA A 121 -3.12 7.24 -4.96
C ALA A 121 -2.70 8.13 -3.78
N ALA A 122 -3.40 9.26 -3.59
CA ALA A 122 -3.21 10.12 -2.44
C ALA A 122 -4.55 10.63 -1.93
N TRP A 123 -4.69 10.72 -0.61
CA TRP A 123 -5.91 11.20 0.03
C TRP A 123 -5.65 11.81 1.40
N GLU A 124 -6.57 12.60 1.89
CA GLU A 124 -6.55 13.06 3.27
C GLU A 124 -6.70 11.88 4.22
N TRP A 125 -5.76 11.77 5.16
CA TRP A 125 -5.85 10.78 6.21
C TRP A 125 -5.63 11.45 7.57
N PRO A 126 -6.68 11.59 8.37
CA PRO A 126 -6.55 12.15 9.71
C PRO A 126 -5.66 11.27 10.59
N SER A 127 -5.20 11.81 11.71
CA SER A 127 -4.53 11.00 12.72
C SER A 127 -5.46 9.89 13.22
N TYR A 128 -4.94 8.68 13.38
CA TYR A 128 -5.70 7.54 13.93
C TYR A 128 -6.21 7.81 15.34
N PHE A 129 -5.49 8.63 16.11
CA PHE A 129 -5.80 8.92 17.49
C PHE A 129 -5.81 10.42 17.71
N ASN A 130 -6.72 10.89 18.55
CA ASN A 130 -6.71 12.27 19.00
C ASN A 130 -5.45 12.58 19.86
N PRO A 131 -5.09 13.85 20.08
CA PRO A 131 -3.87 14.20 20.82
C PRO A 131 -3.80 13.61 22.24
N GLU A 132 -4.93 13.53 22.93
CA GLU A 132 -4.97 12.99 24.30
C GLU A 132 -4.77 11.47 24.33
N GLU A 133 -5.37 10.73 23.38
CA GLU A 133 -5.16 9.29 23.22
C GLU A 133 -3.71 8.98 22.87
N ARG A 134 -3.10 9.78 22.00
CA ARG A 134 -1.66 9.64 21.67
C ARG A 134 -0.75 9.77 22.89
N LEU A 135 -1.09 10.66 23.83
CA LEU A 135 -0.30 10.83 25.06
C LEU A 135 -0.53 9.69 26.06
N ARG A 136 -1.73 9.12 26.10
CA ARG A 136 -2.06 7.98 26.97
C ARG A 136 -1.52 6.65 26.44
N GLY A 137 -1.21 6.57 25.15
CA GLY A 137 -0.87 5.33 24.48
C GLY A 137 -2.10 4.48 24.16
N ILE A 138 -1.89 3.32 23.56
CA ILE A 138 -2.93 2.38 23.15
C ILE A 138 -2.72 1.01 23.81
N ARG A 139 -3.81 0.25 23.94
CA ARG A 139 -3.74 -1.13 24.39
C ARG A 139 -3.69 -2.05 23.17
N LEU A 140 -2.73 -2.97 23.18
CA LEU A 140 -2.54 -3.97 22.13
C LEU A 140 -2.90 -5.36 22.66
N ASP A 141 -3.51 -6.20 21.82
CA ASP A 141 -3.60 -7.63 22.06
C ASP A 141 -2.38 -8.34 21.45
N MET A 142 -2.11 -9.57 21.88
CA MET A 142 -1.11 -10.42 21.26
C MET A 142 -1.71 -11.10 20.03
N ALA A 143 -1.11 -10.88 18.86
CA ALA A 143 -1.57 -11.51 17.64
C ALA A 143 -1.48 -13.05 17.73
N LYS A 144 -2.50 -13.74 17.24
CA LYS A 144 -2.51 -15.19 17.11
C LYS A 144 -1.47 -15.69 16.11
N TYR A 145 -1.29 -14.95 15.02
CA TYR A 145 -0.33 -15.28 13.97
C TYR A 145 1.01 -14.60 14.25
N ARG A 146 2.08 -15.26 13.83
CA ARG A 146 3.43 -14.71 13.83
C ARG A 146 3.82 -14.27 12.44
N ARG A 147 4.75 -13.33 12.37
CA ARG A 147 5.36 -12.96 11.12
C ARG A 147 6.10 -14.16 10.52
N PRO A 148 5.97 -14.45 9.22
CA PRO A 148 6.71 -15.56 8.59
C PRO A 148 8.21 -15.39 8.73
N SER A 149 8.93 -16.48 8.94
CA SER A 149 10.39 -16.46 8.86
C SER A 149 10.88 -16.26 7.41
N PRO A 150 12.11 -15.79 7.20
CA PRO A 150 12.68 -15.63 5.86
C PRO A 150 12.72 -16.94 5.03
N GLU A 151 12.70 -18.08 5.71
CA GLU A 151 12.67 -19.42 5.06
C GLU A 151 11.28 -19.81 4.56
N THR A 152 10.22 -19.17 5.04
CA THR A 152 8.83 -19.53 4.74
C THR A 152 8.15 -18.56 3.78
N ALA A 153 8.58 -17.30 3.73
CA ALA A 153 8.03 -16.28 2.85
C ALA A 153 9.02 -15.11 2.70
N PRO A 154 8.91 -14.27 1.64
CA PRO A 154 9.72 -13.06 1.47
C PRO A 154 9.29 -11.98 2.50
N CYS A 155 9.49 -12.25 3.78
CA CYS A 155 8.95 -11.48 4.90
C CYS A 155 9.52 -10.05 5.02
N HIS A 156 10.61 -9.74 4.32
CA HIS A 156 11.20 -8.41 4.26
C HIS A 156 10.56 -7.52 3.18
N ALA A 157 9.83 -8.12 2.23
CA ALA A 157 9.06 -7.37 1.24
C ALA A 157 7.80 -6.78 1.86
N LYS A 158 7.45 -5.55 1.45
CA LYS A 158 6.14 -4.96 1.74
C LYS A 158 5.12 -5.47 0.72
N ALA A 159 4.80 -6.77 0.81
CA ALA A 159 3.98 -7.53 -0.13
C ALA A 159 2.53 -7.66 0.38
N ALA A 160 1.56 -7.41 -0.49
CA ALA A 160 0.13 -7.46 -0.14
C ALA A 160 -0.30 -8.83 0.40
N GLY A 161 0.23 -9.91 -0.15
CA GLY A 161 -0.07 -11.29 0.29
C GLY A 161 0.31 -11.59 1.74
N LEU A 162 1.23 -10.82 2.33
CA LEU A 162 1.62 -10.98 3.73
C LEU A 162 0.68 -10.24 4.71
N TYR A 163 -0.20 -9.36 4.21
CA TYR A 163 -1.05 -8.53 5.06
C TYR A 163 -2.34 -9.20 5.52
N MET A 164 -2.68 -10.38 5.00
CA MET A 164 -3.86 -11.12 5.48
C MET A 164 -3.77 -11.44 6.98
N ILE A 165 -2.58 -11.80 7.48
CA ILE A 165 -2.38 -12.09 8.91
C ILE A 165 -2.50 -10.82 9.77
N CYS A 166 -2.09 -9.65 9.24
CA CYS A 166 -2.28 -8.37 9.90
C CYS A 166 -3.78 -8.06 10.03
N THR A 167 -4.53 -8.18 8.93
CA THR A 167 -5.99 -7.95 8.92
C THR A 167 -6.71 -8.84 9.94
N LEU A 168 -6.39 -10.15 9.94
CA LEU A 168 -7.02 -11.10 10.87
C LEU A 168 -6.67 -10.78 12.33
N SER A 169 -5.42 -10.37 12.59
CA SER A 169 -4.97 -10.04 13.94
C SER A 169 -5.59 -8.74 14.45
N THR A 170 -5.71 -7.71 13.60
CA THR A 170 -6.39 -6.47 13.95
C THR A 170 -7.88 -6.70 14.24
N HIS A 171 -8.59 -7.47 13.40
CA HIS A 171 -10.00 -7.81 13.65
C HIS A 171 -10.20 -8.56 14.97
N ASP A 172 -9.33 -9.51 15.31
CA ASP A 172 -9.40 -10.25 16.57
C ASP A 172 -9.15 -9.33 17.79
N ALA A 173 -8.19 -8.42 17.68
CA ALA A 173 -7.90 -7.43 18.72
C ALA A 173 -9.07 -6.45 18.92
N GLU A 174 -9.62 -5.90 17.84
CA GLU A 174 -10.78 -5.00 17.87
C GLU A 174 -12.00 -5.67 18.51
N ALA A 175 -12.29 -6.93 18.15
CA ALA A 175 -13.39 -7.70 18.74
C ALA A 175 -13.26 -7.87 20.26
N LYS A 176 -12.03 -7.80 20.81
CA LYS A 176 -11.73 -7.86 22.24
C LYS A 176 -11.61 -6.46 22.90
N GLY A 177 -11.81 -5.38 22.14
CA GLY A 177 -11.74 -4.01 22.62
C GLY A 177 -10.32 -3.45 22.75
N TYR A 178 -9.36 -4.00 22.03
CA TYR A 178 -8.00 -3.45 21.89
C TYR A 178 -7.93 -2.55 20.66
N ALA A 179 -6.95 -1.66 20.63
CA ALA A 179 -6.75 -0.72 19.52
C ALA A 179 -6.08 -1.37 18.30
N ASP A 180 -5.24 -2.37 18.50
CA ASP A 180 -4.54 -3.14 17.46
C ASP A 180 -3.90 -4.39 18.09
N ALA A 181 -3.22 -5.19 17.29
CA ALA A 181 -2.50 -6.39 17.71
C ALA A 181 -0.98 -6.22 17.57
N MET A 182 -0.23 -6.71 18.55
CA MET A 182 1.23 -6.85 18.50
C MET A 182 1.58 -8.22 17.92
N MET A 183 2.24 -8.23 16.77
CA MET A 183 2.68 -9.44 16.09
C MET A 183 4.17 -9.69 16.37
N LEU A 184 4.49 -10.90 16.80
CA LEU A 184 5.87 -11.36 16.98
C LEU A 184 6.39 -12.05 15.70
N ASP A 185 7.69 -12.14 15.56
CA ASP A 185 8.44 -12.95 14.58
C ASP A 185 8.89 -14.29 15.17
#